data_f9b9bec238a0e114664f49f70593a059
#
_entry.id   f9b9bec238a0e114664f49f70593a059
#
_cell.length_a   1.000
_cell.length_b   1.000
_cell.length_c   1.000
_cell.angle_alpha   90.00
_cell.angle_beta   90.00
_cell.angle_gamma   90.00
#
_symmetry.space_group_name_H-M   'P 1'
#
loop_
_entity.id
_entity.type
_entity.pdbx_description
1 polymer ?
#
loop_
_entity_poly.entity_id
_entity_poly.type
_entity_poly.pdbx_seq_one_letter_code
_entity_poly.pdbx_strand_id
1 'polypeptide(L)'
;LFGDNDNNEYMEINEHVILVDESDQIVGTMEKMEAHVKGKLHRALSVFIFNSRGELLLQQRAPEKYHSGGKWTNTCCSHPRPGEDTFAAANRRLPEEMGLHCSLTFAFSFTYCKTVQKGIIEYEYDHVYFGTTDVLPSPNAAEAAAFRYLDLGTLEVDLENNPDHYTEWLKICFTQVKSSYRQYSNQLNLAR
;
A
#
# COMPACT_ATOMS: atom_id res chain seq x y z
N LEU A 1 11.31 -17.88 -46.90
CA LEU A 1 10.89 -16.51 -46.56
C LEU A 1 9.63 -16.58 -45.70
N PHE A 2 9.78 -16.79 -44.42
CA PHE A 2 8.71 -16.72 -43.45
C PHE A 2 9.15 -15.70 -42.41
N GLY A 3 8.43 -14.58 -42.37
CA GLY A 3 8.59 -13.58 -41.34
C GLY A 3 7.84 -14.01 -40.09
N ASP A 4 8.58 -14.29 -39.04
CA ASP A 4 8.04 -14.49 -37.72
C ASP A 4 7.60 -13.12 -37.19
N ASN A 5 6.29 -12.88 -37.16
CA ASN A 5 5.67 -11.80 -36.40
C ASN A 5 5.54 -12.29 -34.96
N ASP A 6 6.55 -12.03 -34.15
CA ASP A 6 6.44 -12.09 -32.72
C ASP A 6 5.56 -10.93 -32.23
N ASN A 7 4.26 -11.11 -32.31
CA ASN A 7 3.30 -10.31 -31.53
C ASN A 7 3.45 -10.72 -30.08
N ASN A 8 4.40 -10.10 -29.40
CA ASN A 8 4.47 -10.10 -27.95
C ASN A 8 3.38 -9.14 -27.44
N GLU A 9 2.12 -9.54 -27.53
CA GLU A 9 1.03 -8.94 -26.80
C GLU A 9 1.28 -9.18 -25.30
N TYR A 10 1.95 -8.23 -24.65
CA TYR A 10 1.78 -8.06 -23.23
C TYR A 10 0.28 -7.83 -23.00
N MET A 11 -0.42 -8.88 -22.59
CA MET A 11 -1.77 -8.75 -22.07
C MET A 11 -1.65 -7.78 -20.87
N GLU A 12 -1.98 -6.50 -21.08
CA GLU A 12 -2.31 -5.61 -19.99
C GLU A 12 -3.43 -6.31 -19.21
N ILE A 13 -3.06 -6.87 -18.07
CA ILE A 13 -4.05 -7.40 -17.14
C ILE A 13 -4.84 -6.16 -16.70
N ASN A 14 -6.02 -5.95 -17.29
CA ASN A 14 -6.94 -4.91 -16.89
C ASN A 14 -7.33 -5.14 -15.42
N GLU A 15 -6.52 -4.60 -14.52
CA GLU A 15 -6.79 -4.68 -13.09
C GLU A 15 -8.03 -3.84 -12.78
N HIS A 16 -9.07 -4.49 -12.25
CA HIS A 16 -10.26 -3.80 -11.76
C HIS A 16 -10.16 -3.57 -10.26
N VAL A 17 -10.65 -2.41 -9.83
CA VAL A 17 -10.82 -2.05 -8.42
C VAL A 17 -12.29 -2.12 -8.02
N ILE A 18 -12.55 -2.29 -6.75
CA ILE A 18 -13.89 -2.33 -6.16
C ILE A 18 -14.31 -0.89 -5.85
N LEU A 19 -15.32 -0.37 -6.54
CA LEU A 19 -15.91 0.92 -6.22
C LEU A 19 -16.77 0.77 -4.96
N VAL A 20 -16.64 1.75 -4.06
CA VAL A 20 -17.41 1.79 -2.80
C VAL A 20 -18.03 3.16 -2.58
N ASP A 21 -18.99 3.23 -1.67
CA ASP A 21 -19.50 4.48 -1.12
C ASP A 21 -18.72 4.89 0.16
N GLU A 22 -19.10 6.00 0.78
CA GLU A 22 -18.46 6.53 2.00
C GLU A 22 -18.61 5.60 3.22
N SER A 23 -19.50 4.62 3.15
CA SER A 23 -19.71 3.58 4.17
C SER A 23 -19.07 2.24 3.81
N ASP A 24 -18.16 2.24 2.82
CA ASP A 24 -17.48 1.04 2.30
C ASP A 24 -18.42 -0.02 1.70
N GLN A 25 -19.64 0.37 1.28
CA GLN A 25 -20.52 -0.55 0.58
C GLN A 25 -20.15 -0.60 -0.90
N ILE A 26 -20.11 -1.83 -1.45
CA ILE A 26 -19.75 -2.04 -2.86
C ILE A 26 -20.84 -1.44 -3.76
N VAL A 27 -20.47 -0.53 -4.66
CA VAL A 27 -21.36 0.10 -5.63
C VAL A 27 -21.03 -0.30 -7.07
N GLY A 28 -19.94 -1.05 -7.30
CA GLY A 28 -19.54 -1.55 -8.60
C GLY A 28 -18.08 -1.91 -8.70
N THR A 29 -17.59 -2.01 -9.92
CA THR A 29 -16.16 -2.20 -10.24
C THR A 29 -15.78 -1.31 -11.41
N MET A 30 -14.52 -0.97 -11.52
CA MET A 30 -13.99 -0.16 -12.63
C MET A 30 -12.55 -0.59 -12.91
N GLU A 31 -12.10 -0.42 -14.16
CA GLU A 31 -10.69 -0.54 -14.49
C GLU A 31 -9.88 0.46 -13.63
N LYS A 32 -8.76 0.01 -13.10
CA LYS A 32 -7.97 0.72 -12.09
C LYS A 32 -7.54 2.11 -12.55
N MET A 33 -6.96 2.22 -13.76
CA MET A 33 -6.52 3.53 -14.26
C MET A 33 -7.70 4.45 -14.57
N GLU A 34 -8.81 3.89 -15.04
CA GLU A 34 -10.04 4.65 -15.27
C GLU A 34 -10.59 5.20 -13.95
N ALA A 35 -10.56 4.42 -12.87
CA ALA A 35 -10.99 4.86 -11.53
C ALA A 35 -10.14 6.04 -11.03
N HIS A 36 -8.82 5.96 -11.18
CA HIS A 36 -7.89 7.05 -10.80
C HIS A 36 -8.06 8.31 -11.66
N VAL A 37 -8.20 8.16 -12.97
CA VAL A 37 -8.42 9.31 -13.87
C VAL A 37 -9.76 9.99 -13.60
N LYS A 38 -10.81 9.21 -13.31
CA LYS A 38 -12.15 9.74 -13.01
C LYS A 38 -12.32 10.15 -11.54
N GLY A 39 -11.32 9.91 -10.68
CA GLY A 39 -11.40 10.18 -9.24
C GLY A 39 -12.57 9.46 -8.57
N LYS A 40 -12.74 8.18 -8.83
CA LYS A 40 -13.79 7.36 -8.22
C LYS A 40 -13.32 6.78 -6.89
N LEU A 41 -14.18 6.87 -5.86
CA LEU A 41 -13.90 6.22 -4.58
C LEU A 41 -13.86 4.71 -4.77
N HIS A 42 -12.72 4.14 -4.40
CA HIS A 42 -12.51 2.70 -4.51
C HIS A 42 -11.78 2.15 -3.30
N ARG A 43 -11.92 0.85 -3.07
CA ARG A 43 -11.33 0.17 -1.92
C ARG A 43 -9.85 -0.09 -2.13
N ALA A 44 -9.06 0.24 -1.11
CA ALA A 44 -7.62 0.02 -1.08
C ALA A 44 -7.20 -0.68 0.22
N LEU A 45 -5.95 -1.08 0.28
CA LEU A 45 -5.31 -1.64 1.47
C LEU A 45 -3.90 -1.11 1.65
N SER A 46 -3.54 -0.89 2.91
CA SER A 46 -2.20 -0.52 3.36
C SER A 46 -1.71 -1.47 4.44
N VAL A 47 -0.51 -2.02 4.26
CA VAL A 47 0.14 -2.88 5.26
C VAL A 47 1.34 -2.14 5.86
N PHE A 48 1.44 -2.19 7.19
CA PHE A 48 2.53 -1.63 7.97
C PHE A 48 3.17 -2.75 8.79
N ILE A 49 4.39 -3.12 8.44
CA ILE A 49 5.15 -4.17 9.14
C ILE A 49 6.17 -3.54 10.05
N PHE A 50 6.18 -3.97 11.30
CA PHE A 50 7.14 -3.56 12.30
C PHE A 50 8.09 -4.70 12.63
N ASN A 51 9.33 -4.40 13.01
CA ASN A 51 10.24 -5.38 13.59
C ASN A 51 10.09 -5.43 15.13
N SER A 52 10.81 -6.33 15.80
CA SER A 52 10.77 -6.47 17.25
C SER A 52 11.30 -5.24 18.02
N ARG A 53 12.01 -4.34 17.35
CA ARG A 53 12.46 -3.05 17.89
C ARG A 53 11.42 -1.93 17.76
N GLY A 54 10.27 -2.21 17.11
CA GLY A 54 9.22 -1.23 16.86
C GLY A 54 9.52 -0.29 15.70
N GLU A 55 10.49 -0.61 14.85
CA GLU A 55 10.79 0.16 13.64
C GLU A 55 9.87 -0.29 12.51
N LEU A 56 9.32 0.68 11.78
CA LEU A 56 8.47 0.46 10.61
C LEU A 56 9.32 0.15 9.38
N LEU A 57 8.95 -0.92 8.67
CA LEU A 57 9.48 -1.25 7.35
C LEU A 57 8.82 -0.37 6.28
N LEU A 58 9.63 0.48 5.65
CA LEU A 58 9.25 1.27 4.49
C LEU A 58 9.77 0.61 3.21
N GLN A 59 9.02 0.73 2.12
CA GLN A 59 9.51 0.45 0.77
C GLN A 59 9.74 1.75 -0.01
N GLN A 60 10.70 1.75 -0.93
CA GLN A 60 10.81 2.76 -1.96
C GLN A 60 10.15 2.21 -3.24
N ARG A 61 9.09 2.86 -3.71
CA ARG A 61 8.35 2.42 -4.90
C ARG A 61 9.28 2.32 -6.11
N ALA A 62 9.11 1.29 -6.92
CA ALA A 62 9.84 1.17 -8.19
C ALA A 62 9.65 2.46 -9.02
N PRO A 63 10.72 2.96 -9.68
CA PRO A 63 10.64 4.21 -10.47
C PRO A 63 9.60 4.15 -11.57
N GLU A 64 9.33 2.97 -12.13
CA GLU A 64 8.43 2.72 -13.25
C GLU A 64 6.94 2.67 -12.86
N LYS A 65 6.63 2.82 -11.55
CA LYS A 65 5.22 2.88 -11.11
C LYS A 65 4.49 4.05 -11.78
N TYR A 66 3.26 3.83 -12.20
CA TYR A 66 2.44 4.79 -12.96
C TYR A 66 2.20 6.12 -12.23
N HIS A 67 2.35 6.18 -10.90
CA HIS A 67 2.47 7.42 -10.11
C HIS A 67 3.36 7.19 -8.89
N SER A 68 3.84 8.30 -8.31
CA SER A 68 4.65 8.30 -7.08
C SER A 68 5.86 7.35 -7.14
N GLY A 69 6.39 7.05 -8.34
CA GLY A 69 7.60 6.26 -8.52
C GLY A 69 8.80 6.89 -7.80
N GLY A 70 9.64 6.08 -7.18
CA GLY A 70 10.81 6.52 -6.42
C GLY A 70 10.52 7.06 -5.02
N LYS A 71 9.24 7.29 -4.64
CA LYS A 71 8.87 7.76 -3.31
C LYS A 71 8.89 6.64 -2.28
N TRP A 72 9.20 7.01 -1.03
CA TRP A 72 9.06 6.14 0.13
C TRP A 72 7.60 6.03 0.57
N THR A 73 7.21 4.84 0.96
CA THR A 73 5.86 4.56 1.45
C THR A 73 5.87 3.48 2.55
N ASN A 74 4.70 3.14 3.10
CA ASN A 74 4.54 2.01 4.01
C ASN A 74 4.94 0.68 3.34
N THR A 75 4.88 -0.41 4.07
CA THR A 75 5.44 -1.70 3.65
C THR A 75 4.82 -2.26 2.37
N CYS A 76 3.50 -2.15 2.20
CA CYS A 76 2.78 -2.61 1.01
C CYS A 76 1.48 -1.81 0.85
N CYS A 77 1.13 -1.43 -0.39
CA CYS A 77 -0.10 -0.73 -0.73
C CYS A 77 -0.68 -1.32 -2.01
N SER A 78 -1.97 -1.67 -1.98
CA SER A 78 -2.59 -2.32 -3.13
C SER A 78 -4.13 -2.21 -3.09
N HIS A 79 -4.76 -2.92 -4.01
CA HIS A 79 -6.21 -3.02 -4.10
C HIS A 79 -6.66 -4.48 -4.04
N PRO A 80 -7.78 -4.78 -3.36
CA PRO A 80 -8.43 -6.08 -3.49
C PRO A 80 -9.03 -6.22 -4.89
N ARG A 81 -8.99 -7.43 -5.43
CA ARG A 81 -9.65 -7.77 -6.69
C ARG A 81 -11.17 -7.81 -6.50
N PRO A 82 -11.98 -7.62 -7.54
CA PRO A 82 -13.41 -7.85 -7.46
C PRO A 82 -13.75 -9.24 -6.88
N GLY A 83 -14.56 -9.24 -5.82
CA GLY A 83 -14.92 -10.47 -5.09
C GLY A 83 -13.86 -10.98 -4.09
N GLU A 84 -12.70 -10.31 -4.00
CA GLU A 84 -11.66 -10.66 -3.02
C GLU A 84 -11.93 -9.94 -1.69
N ASP A 85 -11.80 -10.67 -0.58
CA ASP A 85 -11.80 -10.10 0.76
C ASP A 85 -10.54 -9.23 0.96
N THR A 86 -10.68 -8.06 1.60
CA THR A 86 -9.57 -7.09 1.72
C THR A 86 -8.42 -7.62 2.58
N PHE A 87 -8.73 -8.41 3.63
CA PHE A 87 -7.70 -9.05 4.45
C PHE A 87 -6.96 -10.16 3.67
N ALA A 88 -7.69 -10.94 2.87
CA ALA A 88 -7.09 -11.93 1.97
C ALA A 88 -6.16 -11.25 0.94
N ALA A 89 -6.58 -10.12 0.36
CA ALA A 89 -5.77 -9.32 -0.55
C ALA A 89 -4.49 -8.81 0.13
N ALA A 90 -4.54 -8.33 1.38
CA ALA A 90 -3.37 -7.89 2.13
C ALA A 90 -2.37 -9.05 2.33
N ASN A 91 -2.86 -10.25 2.70
CA ASN A 91 -2.02 -11.45 2.86
C ASN A 91 -1.44 -11.96 1.53
N ARG A 92 -2.10 -11.71 0.40
CA ARG A 92 -1.59 -12.02 -0.93
C ARG A 92 -0.52 -11.01 -1.38
N ARG A 93 -0.79 -9.72 -1.21
CA ARG A 93 0.07 -8.65 -1.73
C ARG A 93 1.38 -8.49 -0.96
N LEU A 94 1.37 -8.68 0.34
CA LEU A 94 2.59 -8.56 1.15
C LEU A 94 3.73 -9.50 0.67
N PRO A 95 3.50 -10.81 0.43
CA PRO A 95 4.54 -11.65 -0.16
C PRO A 95 4.84 -11.31 -1.63
N GLU A 96 3.85 -10.89 -2.43
CA GLU A 96 4.08 -10.53 -3.83
C GLU A 96 4.98 -9.29 -3.98
N GLU A 97 4.84 -8.28 -3.10
CA GLU A 97 5.65 -7.06 -3.14
C GLU A 97 6.95 -7.15 -2.36
N MET A 98 6.91 -7.72 -1.15
CA MET A 98 8.02 -7.66 -0.19
C MET A 98 8.62 -9.02 0.16
N GLY A 99 8.07 -10.13 -0.35
CA GLY A 99 8.55 -11.48 -0.01
C GLY A 99 8.32 -11.85 1.45
N LEU A 100 7.39 -11.20 2.15
CA LEU A 100 7.16 -11.38 3.57
C LEU A 100 5.85 -12.11 3.85
N HIS A 101 5.89 -12.95 4.89
CA HIS A 101 4.71 -13.59 5.47
C HIS A 101 4.70 -13.34 6.99
N CYS A 102 3.63 -12.80 7.50
CA CYS A 102 3.38 -12.67 8.94
C CYS A 102 1.89 -12.57 9.21
N SER A 103 1.49 -12.75 10.47
CA SER A 103 0.12 -12.50 10.86
C SER A 103 -0.20 -11.01 10.76
N LEU A 104 -1.28 -10.69 10.07
CA LEU A 104 -1.79 -9.33 9.95
C LEU A 104 -2.99 -9.14 10.88
N THR A 105 -3.14 -7.93 11.40
CA THR A 105 -4.27 -7.50 12.23
C THR A 105 -4.83 -6.22 11.65
N PHE A 106 -6.15 -6.14 11.48
CA PHE A 106 -6.81 -4.90 11.08
C PHE A 106 -6.59 -3.83 12.15
N ALA A 107 -6.16 -2.65 11.73
CA ALA A 107 -5.87 -1.54 12.62
C ALA A 107 -6.94 -0.44 12.57
N PHE A 108 -7.25 0.06 11.38
CA PHE A 108 -8.27 1.08 11.13
C PHE A 108 -8.53 1.19 9.63
N SER A 109 -9.54 1.99 9.27
CA SER A 109 -9.74 2.45 7.89
C SER A 109 -9.82 3.98 7.86
N PHE A 110 -9.52 4.56 6.71
CA PHE A 110 -9.66 5.99 6.47
C PHE A 110 -9.96 6.24 5.00
N THR A 111 -10.58 7.38 4.73
CA THR A 111 -10.84 7.82 3.35
C THR A 111 -9.99 9.05 3.04
N TYR A 112 -9.40 9.10 1.86
CA TYR A 112 -8.70 10.28 1.39
C TYR A 112 -8.90 10.49 -0.11
N CYS A 113 -8.79 11.75 -0.52
CA CYS A 113 -8.84 12.15 -1.93
C CYS A 113 -7.68 13.10 -2.20
N LYS A 114 -6.77 12.72 -3.11
CA LYS A 114 -5.59 13.52 -3.40
C LYS A 114 -5.18 13.39 -4.88
N THR A 115 -4.93 14.52 -5.53
CA THR A 115 -4.24 14.51 -6.81
C THR A 115 -2.75 14.25 -6.56
N VAL A 116 -2.26 13.11 -7.03
CA VAL A 116 -0.86 12.67 -6.82
C VAL A 116 0.04 13.00 -8.01
N GLN A 117 -0.57 13.12 -9.19
CA GLN A 117 0.09 13.50 -10.44
C GLN A 117 -0.96 14.12 -11.36
N LYS A 118 -0.55 14.87 -12.40
CA LYS A 118 -1.48 15.46 -13.36
C LYS A 118 -2.41 14.39 -13.97
N GLY A 119 -3.71 14.52 -13.71
CA GLY A 119 -4.74 13.61 -14.21
C GLY A 119 -4.89 12.31 -13.43
N ILE A 120 -4.15 12.10 -12.31
CA ILE A 120 -4.25 10.93 -11.45
C ILE A 120 -4.73 11.36 -10.06
N ILE A 121 -5.87 10.83 -9.64
CA ILE A 121 -6.51 11.12 -8.35
C ILE A 121 -6.59 9.82 -7.56
N GLU A 122 -5.95 9.80 -6.41
CA GLU A 122 -6.12 8.78 -5.39
C GLU A 122 -7.36 9.14 -4.57
N TYR A 123 -8.48 8.44 -4.78
CA TYR A 123 -9.68 8.56 -3.96
C TYR A 123 -10.02 7.19 -3.42
N GLU A 124 -9.52 6.92 -2.22
CA GLU A 124 -9.50 5.57 -1.66
C GLU A 124 -10.19 5.50 -0.30
N TYR A 125 -10.91 4.40 -0.10
CA TYR A 125 -11.30 3.88 1.21
C TYR A 125 -10.26 2.81 1.58
N ASP A 126 -9.27 3.21 2.39
CA ASP A 126 -8.09 2.40 2.66
C ASP A 126 -8.24 1.62 3.98
N HIS A 127 -8.04 0.31 3.91
CA HIS A 127 -8.01 -0.61 5.05
C HIS A 127 -6.56 -0.83 5.49
N VAL A 128 -6.24 -0.43 6.72
CA VAL A 128 -4.90 -0.51 7.28
C VAL A 128 -4.73 -1.75 8.13
N TYR A 129 -3.65 -2.49 7.85
CA TYR A 129 -3.26 -3.70 8.58
C TYR A 129 -1.87 -3.56 9.17
N PHE A 130 -1.69 -4.04 10.41
CA PHE A 130 -0.40 -4.12 11.07
C PHE A 130 0.06 -5.58 11.17
N GLY A 131 1.38 -5.77 11.08
CA GLY A 131 2.04 -7.04 11.32
C GLY A 131 3.40 -6.83 11.99
N THR A 132 3.97 -7.90 12.55
CA THR A 132 5.30 -7.87 13.16
C THR A 132 6.11 -9.06 12.68
N THR A 133 7.32 -8.81 12.20
CA THR A 133 8.30 -9.85 11.86
C THR A 133 9.72 -9.28 11.84
N ASP A 134 10.69 -10.11 12.22
CA ASP A 134 12.12 -9.81 12.06
C ASP A 134 12.73 -10.46 10.81
N VAL A 135 11.90 -11.15 10.00
CA VAL A 135 12.34 -11.68 8.71
C VAL A 135 12.68 -10.52 7.78
N LEU A 136 13.85 -10.56 7.16
CA LEU A 136 14.25 -9.54 6.20
C LEU A 136 13.41 -9.65 4.93
N PRO A 137 12.96 -8.51 4.36
CA PRO A 137 12.20 -8.52 3.12
C PRO A 137 13.06 -8.94 1.92
N SER A 138 12.39 -9.53 0.93
CA SER A 138 12.94 -9.80 -0.40
C SER A 138 12.04 -9.14 -1.45
N PRO A 139 12.21 -7.82 -1.67
CA PRO A 139 11.29 -7.06 -2.53
C PRO A 139 11.29 -7.55 -3.97
N ASN A 140 10.11 -7.56 -4.58
CA ASN A 140 9.97 -7.67 -6.02
C ASN A 140 10.42 -6.35 -6.66
N ALA A 141 11.44 -6.39 -7.51
CA ALA A 141 12.01 -5.20 -8.15
C ALA A 141 11.00 -4.41 -9.01
N ALA A 142 9.95 -5.05 -9.53
CA ALA A 142 8.88 -4.38 -10.25
C ALA A 142 7.94 -3.56 -9.32
N GLU A 143 7.97 -3.85 -8.03
CA GLU A 143 7.14 -3.19 -7.02
C GLU A 143 7.94 -2.19 -6.19
N ALA A 144 9.12 -2.61 -5.69
CA ALA A 144 9.94 -1.82 -4.77
C ALA A 144 11.42 -1.87 -5.15
N ALA A 145 12.04 -0.71 -5.29
CA ALA A 145 13.46 -0.55 -5.61
C ALA A 145 14.37 -0.72 -4.37
N ALA A 146 13.86 -0.41 -3.18
CA ALA A 146 14.61 -0.49 -1.93
C ALA A 146 13.67 -0.62 -0.73
N PHE A 147 14.23 -0.93 0.42
CA PHE A 147 13.53 -0.89 1.71
C PHE A 147 14.43 -0.32 2.80
N ARG A 148 13.84 0.18 3.87
CA ARG A 148 14.52 0.60 5.09
C ARG A 148 13.62 0.47 6.31
N TYR A 149 14.22 0.36 7.49
CA TYR A 149 13.53 0.43 8.78
C TYR A 149 13.76 1.80 9.42
N LEU A 150 12.70 2.41 9.95
CA LEU A 150 12.78 3.64 10.73
C LEU A 150 11.87 3.53 11.96
N ASP A 151 12.34 4.05 13.10
CA ASP A 151 11.44 4.31 14.22
C ASP A 151 10.45 5.42 13.87
N LEU A 152 9.26 5.39 14.49
CA LEU A 152 8.17 6.31 14.14
C LEU A 152 8.50 7.78 14.46
N GLY A 153 9.39 8.05 15.42
CA GLY A 153 9.80 9.42 15.75
C GLY A 153 10.71 10.00 14.67
N THR A 154 11.71 9.21 14.23
CA THR A 154 12.59 9.58 13.12
C THR A 154 11.80 9.76 11.82
N LEU A 155 10.84 8.87 11.55
CA LEU A 155 10.00 8.99 10.37
C LEU A 155 9.13 10.26 10.41
N GLU A 156 8.60 10.64 11.58
CA GLU A 156 7.81 11.87 11.74
C GLU A 156 8.61 13.11 11.36
N VAL A 157 9.83 13.22 11.88
CA VAL A 157 10.75 14.32 11.57
C VAL A 157 11.12 14.34 10.09
N ASP A 158 11.34 13.16 9.48
CA ASP A 158 11.68 13.08 8.06
C ASP A 158 10.47 13.42 7.15
N LEU A 159 9.25 13.04 7.52
CA LEU A 159 8.02 13.44 6.82
C LEU A 159 7.80 14.95 6.84
N GLU A 160 8.16 15.63 7.94
CA GLU A 160 8.04 17.09 8.08
C GLU A 160 9.12 17.82 7.25
N ASN A 161 10.37 17.34 7.29
CA ASN A 161 11.50 18.01 6.64
C ASN A 161 11.60 17.69 5.14
N ASN A 162 11.18 16.49 4.72
CA ASN A 162 11.33 15.97 3.36
C ASN A 162 10.01 15.40 2.81
N PRO A 163 8.87 16.13 2.88
CA PRO A 163 7.55 15.59 2.52
C PRO A 163 7.45 15.09 1.08
N ASP A 164 8.24 15.64 0.17
CA ASP A 164 8.24 15.25 -1.25
C ASP A 164 8.87 13.87 -1.52
N HIS A 165 9.64 13.36 -0.55
CA HIS A 165 10.23 12.02 -0.63
C HIS A 165 9.22 10.92 -0.33
N TYR A 166 8.02 11.26 0.14
CA TYR A 166 7.02 10.31 0.62
C TYR A 166 5.71 10.39 -0.15
N THR A 167 4.99 9.28 -0.14
CA THR A 167 3.65 9.22 -0.75
C THR A 167 2.62 10.01 0.05
N GLU A 168 1.57 10.48 -0.63
CA GLU A 168 0.53 11.29 0.00
C GLU A 168 -0.23 10.50 1.08
N TRP A 169 -0.61 9.25 0.80
CA TRP A 169 -1.37 8.42 1.73
C TRP A 169 -0.60 8.12 3.02
N LEU A 170 0.72 7.85 2.95
CA LEU A 170 1.54 7.67 4.15
C LEU A 170 1.54 8.93 5.02
N LYS A 171 1.71 10.12 4.42
CA LYS A 171 1.68 11.40 5.15
C LYS A 171 0.31 11.63 5.81
N ILE A 172 -0.77 11.34 5.10
CA ILE A 172 -2.16 11.55 5.57
C ILE A 172 -2.47 10.66 6.77
N CYS A 173 -2.17 9.36 6.69
CA CYS A 173 -2.53 8.41 7.75
C CYS A 173 -1.52 8.32 8.91
N PHE A 174 -0.35 8.94 8.82
CA PHE A 174 0.77 8.70 9.72
C PHE A 174 0.45 8.96 11.21
N THR A 175 -0.26 10.04 11.51
CA THR A 175 -0.68 10.35 12.89
C THR A 175 -1.56 9.23 13.47
N GLN A 176 -2.47 8.69 12.65
CA GLN A 176 -3.33 7.59 13.06
C GLN A 176 -2.53 6.28 13.18
N VAL A 177 -1.57 6.03 12.29
CA VAL A 177 -0.63 4.89 12.40
C VAL A 177 0.09 4.93 13.75
N LYS A 178 0.67 6.08 14.14
CA LYS A 178 1.36 6.24 15.44
C LYS A 178 0.47 5.93 16.62
N SER A 179 -0.76 6.45 16.63
CA SER A 179 -1.70 6.24 17.73
C SER A 179 -2.16 4.78 17.81
N SER A 180 -2.50 4.18 16.67
CA SER A 180 -2.94 2.78 16.60
C SER A 180 -1.81 1.80 16.89
N TYR A 181 -0.58 2.10 16.49
CA TYR A 181 0.58 1.26 16.80
C TYR A 181 0.85 1.14 18.30
N ARG A 182 0.63 2.20 19.08
CA ARG A 182 0.75 2.13 20.55
C ARG A 182 -0.20 1.11 21.16
N GLN A 183 -1.44 1.03 20.65
CA GLN A 183 -2.42 0.05 21.11
C GLN A 183 -2.03 -1.36 20.67
N TYR A 184 -1.64 -1.53 19.41
CA TYR A 184 -1.19 -2.80 18.83
C TYR A 184 0.02 -3.37 19.58
N SER A 185 1.06 -2.55 19.84
CA SER A 185 2.26 -2.99 20.55
C SER A 185 2.00 -3.40 22.00
N ASN A 186 1.07 -2.73 22.68
CA ASN A 186 0.64 -3.10 24.02
C ASN A 186 -0.05 -4.47 24.03
N GLN A 187 -0.90 -4.77 23.03
CA GLN A 187 -1.54 -6.08 22.90
C GLN A 187 -0.51 -7.21 22.68
N LEU A 188 0.51 -6.97 21.85
CA LEU A 188 1.60 -7.92 21.64
C LEU A 188 2.40 -8.21 22.91
N ASN A 189 2.65 -7.19 23.73
CA ASN A 189 3.38 -7.34 25.00
C ASN A 189 2.56 -8.06 26.09
N LEU A 190 1.23 -7.98 26.03
CA LEU A 190 0.32 -8.70 26.93
C LEU A 190 0.13 -10.18 26.51
N ALA A 191 0.43 -10.51 25.25
CA ALA A 191 0.30 -11.87 24.71
C ALA A 191 1.59 -12.72 24.86
N ARG A 192 2.67 -12.14 25.39
CA ARG A 192 3.95 -12.81 25.72
C ARG A 192 4.02 -13.14 27.20
#